data_56e6a70c81b1fb5e52d4475404507789
#
_entry.id   56e6a70c81b1fb5e52d4475404507789
#
_cell.length_a   1.000
_cell.length_b   1.000
_cell.length_c   1.000
_cell.angle_alpha   90.00
_cell.angle_beta   90.00
_cell.angle_gamma   90.00
#
_symmetry.space_group_name_H-M   'P 1'
#
loop_
_entity.id
_entity.type
_entity.pdbx_description
1 polymer ?
#
loop_
_entity_poly.entity_id
_entity_poly.type
_entity_poly.pdbx_seq_one_letter_code
_entity_poly.pdbx_strand_id
1 'polypeptide(L)'
;PPCSRIASATSASSVSGRAAQCEITVRGERIDGPCRFTPRQRGSFDVAMMDGRAMGGAISLALDITGSGVGEVRSVSTAGVRAQWGSVRRLDEDGACWRGADFTICVRAMGEAPAAGTPPSPAATAPEPSAADRARSFGARCHMGGCDWYIQAPARETGQGSDAVPGRRIEVDERTARSEHAGDYPDHAPPGLSWSPERLELFCSTVRPAFRQADGRWTTLPLPEIFGASEGISLRYLKACHAGVGDDPYEAVAGLGYRAGPQAGRDFPDFDALVAP
;
A
#
# COMPACT_ATOMS: atom_id res chain seq x y z
N PRO A 1 16.19 44.93 44.93
CA PRO A 1 15.72 44.86 43.57
C PRO A 1 15.09 43.48 43.29
N PRO A 2 13.82 43.43 42.84
CA PRO A 2 13.18 42.16 42.54
C PRO A 2 13.49 41.75 41.12
N CYS A 3 13.89 40.49 40.93
CA CYS A 3 14.04 39.86 39.65
C CYS A 3 12.67 39.61 39.02
N SER A 4 12.36 40.34 37.95
CA SER A 4 11.23 40.08 37.08
C SER A 4 11.49 38.78 36.26
N ARG A 5 10.68 37.78 36.51
CA ARG A 5 10.60 36.57 35.60
C ARG A 5 9.80 36.97 34.38
N ILE A 6 10.47 36.99 33.22
CA ILE A 6 9.81 37.08 31.93
C ILE A 6 9.28 35.68 31.63
N ALA A 7 7.97 35.50 31.71
CA ALA A 7 7.30 34.31 31.24
C ALA A 7 7.24 34.37 29.70
N SER A 8 8.08 33.58 29.02
CA SER A 8 7.96 33.35 27.59
C SER A 8 6.73 32.49 27.33
N ALA A 9 5.65 33.11 26.88
CA ALA A 9 4.49 32.43 26.36
C ALA A 9 4.86 31.85 25.01
N THR A 10 5.14 30.55 24.97
CA THR A 10 5.24 29.78 23.72
C THR A 10 3.83 29.66 23.16
N SER A 11 3.49 30.50 22.20
CA SER A 11 2.25 30.35 21.39
C SER A 11 2.34 29.07 20.59
N ALA A 12 1.74 28.03 21.11
CA ALA A 12 1.41 26.86 20.30
C ALA A 12 0.37 27.30 19.26
N SER A 13 0.79 27.47 18.00
CA SER A 13 -0.12 27.66 16.88
C SER A 13 -0.97 26.40 16.76
N SER A 14 -2.16 26.41 17.35
CA SER A 14 -3.17 25.40 17.12
C SER A 14 -3.61 25.54 15.67
N VAL A 15 -3.19 24.63 14.80
CA VAL A 15 -3.72 24.51 13.46
C VAL A 15 -5.17 24.09 13.60
N SER A 16 -6.07 25.06 13.57
CA SER A 16 -7.51 24.80 13.69
C SER A 16 -8.00 24.12 12.41
N GLY A 17 -8.57 22.92 12.52
CA GLY A 17 -9.21 22.24 11.43
C GLY A 17 -10.42 23.04 10.90
N ARG A 18 -10.67 23.00 9.60
CA ARG A 18 -11.84 23.61 8.94
C ARG A 18 -12.88 22.55 8.61
N ALA A 19 -14.14 22.99 8.50
CA ALA A 19 -15.22 22.11 8.03
C ALA A 19 -15.02 21.76 6.54
N ALA A 20 -15.23 20.52 6.22
CA ALA A 20 -15.18 19.99 4.86
C ALA A 20 -16.28 18.94 4.68
N GLN A 21 -16.50 18.51 3.44
CA GLN A 21 -17.36 17.37 3.10
C GLN A 21 -16.45 16.18 2.82
N CYS A 22 -16.60 15.12 3.62
CA CYS A 22 -15.90 13.86 3.41
C CYS A 22 -16.84 12.81 2.82
N GLU A 23 -16.29 12.02 1.92
CA GLU A 23 -16.87 10.77 1.45
C GLU A 23 -15.77 9.70 1.59
N ILE A 24 -16.01 8.71 2.44
CA ILE A 24 -15.03 7.67 2.74
C ILE A 24 -15.69 6.33 2.47
N THR A 25 -15.08 5.53 1.62
CA THR A 25 -15.51 4.16 1.38
C THR A 25 -14.46 3.22 1.94
N VAL A 26 -14.87 2.29 2.79
CA VAL A 26 -13.98 1.28 3.39
C VAL A 26 -14.64 -0.07 3.25
N ARG A 27 -14.00 -1.02 2.58
CA ARG A 27 -14.53 -2.39 2.40
C ARG A 27 -15.98 -2.43 1.87
N GLY A 28 -16.31 -1.48 0.99
CA GLY A 28 -17.65 -1.34 0.41
C GLY A 28 -18.66 -0.57 1.26
N GLU A 29 -18.39 -0.28 2.52
CA GLU A 29 -19.19 0.63 3.33
C GLU A 29 -18.87 2.08 2.96
N ARG A 30 -19.90 2.87 2.65
CA ARG A 30 -19.78 4.30 2.34
C ARG A 30 -20.22 5.12 3.54
N ILE A 31 -19.36 6.03 3.96
CA ILE A 31 -19.58 6.98 5.05
C ILE A 31 -19.39 8.38 4.45
N ASP A 32 -20.43 9.18 4.44
CA ASP A 32 -20.39 10.54 3.92
C ASP A 32 -20.99 11.53 4.91
N GLY A 33 -20.51 12.77 4.85
CA GLY A 33 -21.01 13.83 5.70
C GLY A 33 -19.95 14.90 6.01
N PRO A 34 -20.36 15.88 6.82
CA PRO A 34 -19.43 16.93 7.26
C PRO A 34 -18.31 16.33 8.12
N CYS A 35 -17.10 16.73 7.82
CA CYS A 35 -15.90 16.31 8.53
C CYS A 35 -15.02 17.52 8.91
N ARG A 36 -14.16 17.32 9.86
CA ARG A 36 -13.08 18.26 10.19
C ARG A 36 -11.86 17.90 9.37
N PHE A 37 -11.43 18.82 8.52
CA PHE A 37 -10.19 18.75 7.77
C PHE A 37 -9.12 19.58 8.46
N THR A 38 -8.03 18.95 8.85
CA THR A 38 -6.88 19.61 9.48
C THR A 38 -5.67 19.51 8.55
N PRO A 39 -5.30 20.60 7.85
CA PRO A 39 -4.15 20.60 6.98
C PRO A 39 -2.86 20.43 7.79
N ARG A 40 -1.89 19.69 7.20
CA ARG A 40 -0.54 19.53 7.71
C ARG A 40 0.49 19.95 6.65
N GLN A 41 1.76 19.84 6.99
CA GLN A 41 2.84 20.20 6.08
C GLN A 41 2.82 19.37 4.79
N ARG A 42 3.32 19.94 3.70
CA ARG A 42 3.45 19.31 2.36
C ARG A 42 2.15 18.77 1.77
N GLY A 43 1.01 19.38 2.14
CA GLY A 43 -0.30 18.97 1.66
C GLY A 43 -0.91 17.76 2.36
N SER A 44 -0.21 17.15 3.31
CA SER A 44 -0.75 16.11 4.20
C SER A 44 -1.89 16.67 5.05
N PHE A 45 -2.78 15.82 5.52
CA PHE A 45 -3.94 16.26 6.30
C PHE A 45 -4.50 15.15 7.20
N ASP A 46 -5.29 15.57 8.16
CA ASP A 46 -6.11 14.68 8.97
C ASP A 46 -7.59 14.94 8.72
N VAL A 47 -8.41 13.89 8.83
CA VAL A 47 -9.87 14.00 8.78
C VAL A 47 -10.52 13.21 9.92
N ALA A 48 -11.63 13.77 10.44
CA ALA A 48 -12.51 13.11 11.41
C ALA A 48 -13.94 13.55 11.14
N MET A 49 -14.90 12.65 11.24
CA MET A 49 -16.31 13.00 11.05
C MET A 49 -16.77 13.95 12.16
N MET A 50 -17.53 15.00 11.84
CA MET A 50 -17.97 16.00 12.81
C MET A 50 -19.02 15.44 13.78
N ASP A 51 -19.78 14.45 13.38
CA ASP A 51 -20.76 13.74 14.20
C ASP A 51 -20.15 12.60 15.03
N GLY A 52 -18.82 12.39 14.95
CA GLY A 52 -18.10 11.37 15.71
C GLY A 52 -18.27 9.95 15.18
N ARG A 53 -18.96 9.75 14.05
CA ARG A 53 -19.04 8.42 13.44
C ARG A 53 -17.67 7.86 13.10
N ALA A 54 -17.52 6.56 13.33
CA ALA A 54 -16.30 5.86 12.93
C ALA A 54 -16.29 5.61 11.42
N MET A 55 -15.10 5.68 10.83
CA MET A 55 -14.81 5.44 9.43
C MET A 55 -14.09 4.09 9.35
N GLY A 56 -14.83 3.00 9.08
CA GLY A 56 -14.25 1.65 9.11
C GLY A 56 -13.60 1.28 10.46
N GLY A 57 -14.19 1.74 11.58
CA GLY A 57 -13.66 1.58 12.94
C GLY A 57 -12.67 2.65 13.40
N ALA A 58 -12.28 3.59 12.54
CA ALA A 58 -11.40 4.70 12.88
C ALA A 58 -12.20 5.98 13.23
N ILE A 59 -11.78 6.72 14.25
CA ILE A 59 -12.31 8.05 14.58
C ILE A 59 -11.58 9.18 13.86
N SER A 60 -10.34 8.92 13.40
CA SER A 60 -9.58 9.84 12.58
C SER A 60 -8.71 9.11 11.59
N LEU A 61 -8.52 9.72 10.42
CA LEU A 61 -7.59 9.27 9.38
C LEU A 61 -6.56 10.37 9.15
N ALA A 62 -5.30 9.98 9.05
CA ALA A 62 -4.17 10.83 8.71
C ALA A 62 -3.64 10.40 7.34
N LEU A 63 -3.71 11.29 6.35
CA LEU A 63 -3.10 11.09 5.05
C LEU A 63 -1.78 11.86 4.98
N ASP A 64 -0.68 11.14 4.86
CA ASP A 64 0.67 11.67 4.71
C ASP A 64 1.09 11.60 3.24
N ILE A 65 1.29 12.75 2.60
CA ILE A 65 1.77 12.81 1.21
C ILE A 65 3.26 12.50 1.21
N THR A 66 3.63 11.43 0.51
CA THR A 66 5.01 10.93 0.40
C THR A 66 5.65 11.29 -0.94
N GLY A 67 4.84 11.64 -1.94
CA GLY A 67 5.28 12.05 -3.28
C GLY A 67 4.16 12.68 -4.09
N SER A 68 4.41 12.99 -5.38
CA SER A 68 3.40 13.57 -6.26
C SER A 68 2.27 12.58 -6.51
N GLY A 69 1.07 12.90 -5.99
CA GLY A 69 -0.11 12.05 -6.14
C GLY A 69 -0.07 10.72 -5.39
N VAL A 70 0.90 10.51 -4.48
CA VAL A 70 1.01 9.32 -3.64
C VAL A 70 1.11 9.70 -2.17
N GLY A 71 0.59 8.83 -1.30
CA GLY A 71 0.61 9.04 0.13
C GLY A 71 0.39 7.74 0.92
N GLU A 72 0.39 7.87 2.23
CA GLU A 72 0.08 6.79 3.16
C GLU A 72 -1.03 7.21 4.11
N VAL A 73 -1.91 6.28 4.46
CA VAL A 73 -2.99 6.53 5.39
C VAL A 73 -2.77 5.75 6.68
N ARG A 74 -2.87 6.49 7.78
CA ARG A 74 -2.89 5.95 9.15
C ARG A 74 -4.21 6.29 9.80
N SER A 75 -4.64 5.46 10.72
CA SER A 75 -5.89 5.65 11.46
C SER A 75 -5.68 5.60 12.96
N VAL A 76 -6.63 6.18 13.68
CA VAL A 76 -6.78 6.01 15.13
C VAL A 76 -8.19 5.48 15.38
N SER A 77 -8.32 4.35 16.07
CA SER A 77 -9.62 3.76 16.43
C SER A 77 -10.25 4.46 17.63
N THR A 78 -11.51 4.13 17.94
CA THR A 78 -12.22 4.56 19.14
C THR A 78 -11.51 4.17 20.44
N ALA A 79 -10.73 3.08 20.41
CA ALA A 79 -9.91 2.63 21.53
C ALA A 79 -8.52 3.30 21.58
N GLY A 80 -8.24 4.29 20.72
CA GLY A 80 -6.94 4.98 20.64
C GLY A 80 -5.84 4.14 19.96
N VAL A 81 -6.17 2.98 19.40
CA VAL A 81 -5.21 2.14 18.68
C VAL A 81 -4.88 2.77 17.33
N ARG A 82 -3.59 2.89 17.04
CA ARG A 82 -3.10 3.36 15.74
C ARG A 82 -2.92 2.19 14.79
N ALA A 83 -3.41 2.33 13.56
CA ALA A 83 -3.24 1.33 12.51
C ALA A 83 -2.81 2.01 11.20
N GLN A 84 -2.08 1.28 10.38
CA GLN A 84 -1.72 1.71 9.03
C GLN A 84 -2.74 1.10 8.07
N TRP A 85 -3.40 1.95 7.27
CA TRP A 85 -4.33 1.51 6.24
C TRP A 85 -3.62 1.21 4.93
N GLY A 86 -2.43 1.79 4.72
CA GLY A 86 -1.58 1.54 3.57
C GLY A 86 -1.44 2.73 2.63
N SER A 87 -0.83 2.45 1.49
CA SER A 87 -0.53 3.46 0.47
C SER A 87 -1.78 3.87 -0.28
N VAL A 88 -1.81 5.14 -0.70
CA VAL A 88 -2.89 5.73 -1.50
C VAL A 88 -2.35 6.47 -2.70
N ARG A 89 -3.17 6.52 -3.76
CA ARG A 89 -2.92 7.32 -4.94
C ARG A 89 -4.06 8.33 -5.12
N ARG A 90 -3.70 9.55 -5.46
CA ARG A 90 -4.66 10.59 -5.84
C ARG A 90 -5.31 10.21 -7.16
N LEU A 91 -6.62 10.38 -7.28
CA LEU A 91 -7.32 10.08 -8.52
C LEU A 91 -7.14 11.22 -9.53
N ASP A 92 -6.83 10.88 -10.78
CA ASP A 92 -6.66 11.86 -11.86
C ASP A 92 -8.00 12.48 -12.25
N GLU A 93 -9.07 11.67 -12.23
CA GLU A 93 -10.44 12.07 -12.55
C GLU A 93 -11.10 12.95 -11.47
N ASP A 94 -10.62 12.84 -10.23
CA ASP A 94 -11.12 13.64 -9.10
C ASP A 94 -10.00 13.89 -8.08
N GLY A 95 -9.34 15.00 -8.24
CA GLY A 95 -8.21 15.40 -7.39
C GLY A 95 -8.54 15.61 -5.92
N ALA A 96 -9.82 15.56 -5.51
CA ALA A 96 -10.24 15.57 -4.11
C ALA A 96 -10.17 14.17 -3.48
N CYS A 97 -9.99 13.12 -4.28
CA CYS A 97 -10.08 11.73 -3.89
C CYS A 97 -8.72 11.01 -3.89
N TRP A 98 -8.52 10.16 -2.90
CA TRP A 98 -7.37 9.30 -2.74
C TRP A 98 -7.84 7.86 -2.59
N ARG A 99 -7.29 6.96 -3.41
CA ARG A 99 -7.65 5.53 -3.42
C ARG A 99 -6.52 4.68 -2.87
N GLY A 100 -6.84 3.85 -1.86
CA GLY A 100 -6.04 2.75 -1.35
C GLY A 100 -6.50 1.41 -1.92
N ALA A 101 -6.02 0.33 -1.34
CA ALA A 101 -6.34 -1.04 -1.79
C ALA A 101 -7.85 -1.36 -1.62
N ASP A 102 -8.39 -1.08 -0.44
CA ASP A 102 -9.78 -1.42 -0.04
C ASP A 102 -10.56 -0.21 0.50
N PHE A 103 -10.05 1.00 0.28
CA PHE A 103 -10.69 2.23 0.74
C PHE A 103 -10.46 3.39 -0.23
N THR A 104 -11.36 4.39 -0.14
CA THR A 104 -11.23 5.67 -0.84
C THR A 104 -11.54 6.79 0.13
N ILE A 105 -10.79 7.87 0.08
CA ILE A 105 -10.99 9.07 0.90
C ILE A 105 -11.13 10.26 -0.04
N CYS A 106 -12.30 10.89 -0.06
CA CYS A 106 -12.54 12.12 -0.79
C CYS A 106 -12.82 13.25 0.20
N VAL A 107 -12.15 14.38 0.04
CA VAL A 107 -12.32 15.55 0.92
C VAL A 107 -12.53 16.79 0.06
N ARG A 108 -13.68 17.45 0.19
CA ARG A 108 -14.08 18.62 -0.59
C ARG A 108 -14.38 19.82 0.30
N ALA A 109 -14.28 21.00 -0.23
CA ALA A 109 -14.73 22.21 0.47
C ALA A 109 -16.25 22.12 0.73
N MET A 110 -16.73 22.72 1.81
CA MET A 110 -18.18 22.78 2.09
C MET A 110 -18.87 23.51 0.95
N GLY A 111 -19.88 22.88 0.36
CA GLY A 111 -20.66 23.43 -0.77
C GLY A 111 -20.07 23.13 -2.17
N GLU A 112 -18.92 22.49 -2.25
CA GLU A 112 -18.41 21.98 -3.52
C GLU A 112 -19.15 20.69 -3.90
N ALA A 113 -19.92 20.75 -4.98
CA ALA A 113 -20.55 19.56 -5.52
C ALA A 113 -19.48 18.53 -5.95
N PRO A 114 -19.71 17.23 -5.78
CA PRO A 114 -18.85 16.24 -6.39
C PRO A 114 -18.72 16.56 -7.88
N ALA A 115 -17.49 16.54 -8.41
CA ALA A 115 -17.28 16.65 -9.84
C ALA A 115 -18.26 15.66 -10.52
N ALA A 116 -19.02 16.14 -11.49
CA ALA A 116 -19.98 15.33 -12.24
C ALA A 116 -19.20 14.35 -13.14
N GLY A 117 -18.41 13.51 -12.50
CA GLY A 117 -17.88 12.30 -13.08
C GLY A 117 -18.97 11.22 -12.97
N THR A 118 -19.24 10.57 -14.08
CA THR A 118 -19.96 9.30 -14.09
C THR A 118 -19.52 8.50 -12.85
N PRO A 119 -20.48 8.01 -12.00
CA PRO A 119 -20.09 7.20 -10.87
C PRO A 119 -19.10 6.18 -11.42
N PRO A 120 -17.93 5.98 -10.78
CA PRO A 120 -17.01 4.97 -11.27
C PRO A 120 -17.86 3.72 -11.39
N SER A 121 -17.98 3.24 -12.63
CA SER A 121 -18.59 1.93 -12.88
C SER A 121 -17.92 1.03 -11.84
N PRO A 122 -18.66 0.30 -10.99
CA PRO A 122 -18.04 -0.50 -9.95
C PRO A 122 -16.89 -1.21 -10.66
N ALA A 123 -15.66 -0.95 -10.21
CA ALA A 123 -14.47 -1.50 -10.86
C ALA A 123 -14.82 -2.96 -11.03
N ALA A 124 -14.96 -3.40 -12.28
CA ALA A 124 -15.58 -4.68 -12.60
C ALA A 124 -14.92 -5.68 -11.67
N THR A 125 -15.67 -6.13 -10.67
CA THR A 125 -15.15 -7.04 -9.65
C THR A 125 -14.62 -8.20 -10.46
N ALA A 126 -13.31 -8.37 -10.50
CA ALA A 126 -12.72 -9.43 -11.28
C ALA A 126 -13.45 -10.71 -10.85
N PRO A 127 -13.92 -11.53 -11.78
CA PRO A 127 -14.72 -12.69 -11.43
C PRO A 127 -13.99 -13.50 -10.36
N GLU A 128 -14.74 -13.99 -9.36
CA GLU A 128 -14.14 -14.76 -8.28
C GLU A 128 -13.19 -15.82 -8.86
N PRO A 129 -11.97 -15.99 -8.32
CA PRO A 129 -11.04 -16.99 -8.80
C PRO A 129 -11.68 -18.38 -8.75
N SER A 130 -11.43 -19.20 -9.77
CA SER A 130 -11.85 -20.59 -9.76
C SER A 130 -11.27 -21.36 -8.57
N ALA A 131 -11.82 -22.50 -8.23
CA ALA A 131 -11.26 -23.36 -7.18
C ALA A 131 -9.80 -23.75 -7.51
N ALA A 132 -9.48 -23.96 -8.78
CA ALA A 132 -8.12 -24.24 -9.25
C ALA A 132 -7.18 -23.04 -9.08
N ASP A 133 -7.66 -21.82 -9.28
CA ASP A 133 -6.87 -20.61 -9.03
C ASP A 133 -6.62 -20.41 -7.53
N ARG A 134 -7.65 -20.62 -6.69
CA ARG A 134 -7.47 -20.55 -5.24
C ARG A 134 -6.50 -21.59 -4.69
N ALA A 135 -6.49 -22.80 -5.26
CA ALA A 135 -5.51 -23.83 -4.90
C ALA A 135 -4.06 -23.45 -5.24
N ARG A 136 -3.85 -22.43 -6.07
CA ARG A 136 -2.53 -21.86 -6.40
C ARG A 136 -2.24 -20.56 -5.65
N SER A 137 -3.17 -20.11 -4.80
CA SER A 137 -2.94 -18.94 -3.97
C SER A 137 -1.89 -19.22 -2.91
N PHE A 138 -1.16 -18.20 -2.53
CA PHE A 138 -0.21 -18.23 -1.42
C PHE A 138 -0.42 -17.02 -0.51
N GLY A 139 -0.18 -17.21 0.77
CA GLY A 139 -0.19 -16.15 1.77
C GLY A 139 1.20 -15.53 1.89
N ALA A 140 1.35 -14.27 1.54
CA ALA A 140 2.66 -13.62 1.60
C ALA A 140 2.91 -12.82 2.89
N ARG A 141 1.90 -12.67 3.71
CA ARG A 141 2.00 -12.00 5.03
C ARG A 141 0.82 -12.40 5.89
N CYS A 142 0.95 -13.52 6.58
CA CYS A 142 -0.07 -14.02 7.50
C CYS A 142 0.39 -13.79 8.93
N HIS A 143 -0.12 -12.75 9.60
CA HIS A 143 0.20 -12.45 11.01
C HIS A 143 -0.84 -11.53 11.64
N MET A 144 -0.90 -11.51 12.96
CA MET A 144 -1.80 -10.66 13.76
C MET A 144 -3.28 -10.79 13.35
N GLY A 145 -3.72 -11.99 12.97
CA GLY A 145 -5.09 -12.25 12.58
C GLY A 145 -5.44 -11.94 11.12
N GLY A 146 -4.55 -11.36 10.35
CA GLY A 146 -4.77 -11.08 8.93
C GLY A 146 -3.85 -11.85 8.01
N CYS A 147 -4.30 -12.18 6.80
CA CYS A 147 -3.48 -12.80 5.78
C CYS A 147 -3.72 -12.15 4.42
N ASP A 148 -2.62 -11.73 3.76
CA ASP A 148 -2.66 -11.18 2.40
C ASP A 148 -2.40 -12.31 1.40
N TRP A 149 -3.37 -12.55 0.51
CA TRP A 149 -3.39 -13.64 -0.46
C TRP A 149 -3.09 -13.14 -1.85
N TYR A 150 -2.35 -13.94 -2.61
CA TYR A 150 -1.94 -13.64 -3.98
C TYR A 150 -2.17 -14.83 -4.90
N ILE A 151 -2.60 -14.53 -6.13
CA ILE A 151 -2.66 -15.47 -7.24
C ILE A 151 -1.92 -14.82 -8.40
N GLN A 152 -0.78 -15.36 -8.78
CA GLN A 152 0.02 -14.85 -9.89
C GLN A 152 -0.31 -15.57 -11.19
N ALA A 153 -0.48 -14.79 -12.26
CA ALA A 153 -0.44 -15.30 -13.62
C ALA A 153 1.01 -15.60 -14.05
N PRO A 154 1.23 -16.35 -15.12
CA PRO A 154 2.57 -16.52 -15.69
C PRO A 154 3.23 -15.16 -15.99
N ALA A 155 4.47 -15.01 -15.57
CA ALA A 155 5.24 -13.80 -15.79
C ALA A 155 5.50 -13.57 -17.28
N ARG A 156 5.43 -12.31 -17.72
CA ARG A 156 5.78 -11.87 -19.06
C ARG A 156 7.06 -11.06 -19.03
N GLU A 157 8.08 -11.48 -19.76
CA GLU A 157 9.32 -10.74 -19.88
C GLU A 157 9.11 -9.46 -20.70
N THR A 158 9.65 -8.34 -20.21
CA THR A 158 9.50 -7.01 -20.81
C THR A 158 10.82 -6.30 -21.05
N GLY A 159 11.94 -6.88 -20.62
CA GLY A 159 13.26 -6.32 -20.84
C GLY A 159 14.38 -7.10 -20.15
N GLN A 160 15.60 -6.69 -20.44
CA GLN A 160 16.82 -7.26 -19.88
C GLN A 160 17.56 -6.21 -19.02
N GLY A 161 18.39 -6.67 -18.08
CA GLY A 161 19.37 -5.84 -17.40
C GLY A 161 20.54 -5.46 -18.30
N SER A 162 21.60 -4.97 -17.67
CA SER A 162 22.87 -4.66 -18.34
C SER A 162 23.92 -5.73 -18.03
N ASP A 163 25.09 -5.63 -18.70
CA ASP A 163 26.25 -6.48 -18.40
C ASP A 163 26.73 -6.31 -16.96
N ALA A 164 26.63 -5.09 -16.41
CA ALA A 164 27.03 -4.78 -15.03
C ALA A 164 25.99 -5.28 -14.00
N VAL A 165 24.71 -5.29 -14.38
CA VAL A 165 23.60 -5.74 -13.53
C VAL A 165 22.73 -6.69 -14.33
N PRO A 166 23.14 -7.95 -14.47
CA PRO A 166 22.41 -8.93 -15.24
C PRO A 166 21.08 -9.31 -14.57
N GLY A 167 20.07 -9.55 -15.39
CA GLY A 167 18.75 -9.92 -14.97
C GLY A 167 17.71 -9.71 -16.05
N ARG A 168 16.46 -10.03 -15.76
CA ARG A 168 15.31 -9.82 -16.67
C ARG A 168 14.23 -9.02 -15.99
N ARG A 169 13.67 -8.04 -16.69
CA ARG A 169 12.47 -7.32 -16.28
C ARG A 169 11.24 -8.11 -16.66
N ILE A 170 10.34 -8.29 -15.73
CA ILE A 170 9.10 -9.04 -15.96
C ILE A 170 7.90 -8.24 -15.46
N GLU A 171 6.75 -8.51 -16.04
CA GLU A 171 5.44 -8.12 -15.53
C GLU A 171 4.64 -9.35 -15.13
N VAL A 172 3.93 -9.24 -14.01
CA VAL A 172 3.04 -10.28 -13.50
C VAL A 172 1.69 -9.67 -13.22
N ASP A 173 0.64 -10.19 -13.86
CA ASP A 173 -0.72 -9.85 -13.46
C ASP A 173 -1.06 -10.70 -12.22
N GLU A 174 -1.48 -10.05 -11.15
CA GLU A 174 -1.84 -10.68 -9.89
C GLU A 174 -3.29 -10.40 -9.54
N ARG A 175 -3.86 -11.26 -8.72
CA ARG A 175 -5.06 -10.99 -7.93
C ARG A 175 -4.67 -10.98 -6.47
N THR A 176 -5.11 -9.97 -5.74
CA THR A 176 -4.83 -9.82 -4.32
C THR A 176 -6.12 -9.85 -3.53
N ALA A 177 -6.09 -10.46 -2.36
CA ALA A 177 -7.21 -10.47 -1.42
C ALA A 177 -6.67 -10.51 0.02
N ARG A 178 -7.52 -10.14 0.97
CA ARG A 178 -7.19 -10.22 2.40
C ARG A 178 -8.28 -11.00 3.14
N SER A 179 -7.86 -11.80 4.10
CA SER A 179 -8.74 -12.48 5.05
C SER A 179 -8.36 -12.18 6.49
N GLU A 180 -9.33 -12.31 7.38
CA GLU A 180 -9.13 -12.20 8.82
C GLU A 180 -9.34 -13.58 9.46
N HIS A 181 -8.50 -13.93 10.43
CA HIS A 181 -8.49 -15.21 11.10
C HIS A 181 -8.43 -15.01 12.61
N ALA A 182 -9.23 -15.77 13.35
CA ALA A 182 -9.21 -15.78 14.80
C ALA A 182 -8.23 -16.82 15.38
N GLY A 183 -7.61 -17.65 14.52
CA GLY A 183 -6.70 -18.75 14.87
C GLY A 183 -5.70 -18.99 13.76
N ASP A 184 -5.44 -20.26 13.46
CA ASP A 184 -4.47 -20.68 12.46
C ASP A 184 -4.82 -20.18 11.07
N TYR A 185 -3.80 -19.92 10.26
CA TYR A 185 -3.95 -19.52 8.88
C TYR A 185 -4.08 -20.75 7.96
N PRO A 186 -5.01 -20.75 7.00
CA PRO A 186 -5.11 -21.83 6.02
C PRO A 186 -3.92 -21.79 5.04
N ASP A 187 -3.64 -22.95 4.40
CA ASP A 187 -2.57 -23.06 3.39
C ASP A 187 -2.90 -22.29 2.09
N HIS A 188 -4.20 -22.10 1.81
CA HIS A 188 -4.68 -21.39 0.62
C HIS A 188 -5.80 -20.42 0.97
N ALA A 189 -6.01 -19.45 0.10
CA ALA A 189 -7.04 -18.43 0.26
C ALA A 189 -8.43 -19.07 0.42
N PRO A 190 -9.19 -18.72 1.47
CA PRO A 190 -10.55 -19.21 1.66
C PRO A 190 -11.48 -18.71 0.55
N PRO A 191 -12.62 -19.39 0.31
CA PRO A 191 -13.63 -18.90 -0.64
C PRO A 191 -14.31 -17.62 -0.14
N GLY A 192 -14.92 -16.87 -1.06
CA GLY A 192 -15.73 -15.69 -0.75
C GLY A 192 -14.92 -14.42 -0.47
N LEU A 193 -13.63 -14.40 -0.75
CA LEU A 193 -12.82 -13.19 -0.63
C LEU A 193 -13.08 -12.25 -1.82
N SER A 194 -13.02 -10.94 -1.53
CA SER A 194 -13.01 -9.92 -2.57
C SER A 194 -11.62 -9.81 -3.18
N TRP A 195 -11.48 -10.10 -4.46
CA TRP A 195 -10.22 -10.07 -5.19
C TRP A 195 -10.08 -8.80 -6.02
N SER A 196 -8.94 -8.17 -5.92
CA SER A 196 -8.56 -7.00 -6.71
C SER A 196 -7.45 -7.35 -7.69
N PRO A 197 -7.53 -6.90 -8.96
CA PRO A 197 -6.44 -7.07 -9.90
C PRO A 197 -5.30 -6.10 -9.54
N GLU A 198 -4.07 -6.59 -9.64
CA GLU A 198 -2.85 -5.80 -9.49
C GLU A 198 -1.87 -6.19 -10.59
N ARG A 199 -1.01 -5.27 -11.00
CA ARG A 199 0.14 -5.54 -11.87
C ARG A 199 1.41 -5.26 -11.11
N LEU A 200 2.27 -6.26 -11.05
CA LEU A 200 3.57 -6.20 -10.42
C LEU A 200 4.66 -6.18 -11.50
N GLU A 201 5.54 -5.19 -11.46
CA GLU A 201 6.73 -5.14 -12.28
C GLU A 201 7.96 -5.46 -11.42
N LEU A 202 8.75 -6.43 -11.88
CA LEU A 202 9.92 -6.95 -11.16
C LEU A 202 11.16 -6.95 -12.04
N PHE A 203 12.30 -6.80 -11.39
CA PHE A 203 13.59 -7.08 -12.01
C PHE A 203 14.23 -8.29 -11.33
N CYS A 204 14.13 -9.44 -11.99
CA CYS A 204 14.68 -10.72 -11.55
C CYS A 204 16.19 -10.73 -11.76
N SER A 205 16.93 -10.40 -10.72
CA SER A 205 18.38 -10.31 -10.69
C SER A 205 18.91 -10.81 -9.36
N THR A 206 19.95 -11.62 -9.34
CA THR A 206 20.63 -12.01 -8.10
C THR A 206 21.60 -10.96 -7.58
N VAL A 207 21.90 -9.94 -8.41
CA VAL A 207 22.79 -8.83 -8.08
C VAL A 207 22.01 -7.67 -7.49
N ARG A 208 20.88 -7.33 -8.10
CA ARG A 208 20.07 -6.16 -7.75
C ARG A 208 18.59 -6.47 -7.89
N PRO A 209 18.05 -7.43 -7.05
CA PRO A 209 16.64 -7.78 -7.07
C PRO A 209 15.79 -6.55 -6.77
N ALA A 210 14.78 -6.26 -7.59
CA ALA A 210 14.00 -5.04 -7.41
C ALA A 210 12.55 -5.20 -7.87
N PHE A 211 11.69 -4.30 -7.38
CA PHE A 211 10.32 -4.12 -7.82
C PHE A 211 10.05 -2.66 -8.15
N ARG A 212 9.09 -2.43 -9.05
CA ARG A 212 8.65 -1.08 -9.40
C ARG A 212 7.57 -0.64 -8.44
N GLN A 213 7.76 0.52 -7.86
CA GLN A 213 6.75 1.18 -7.02
C GLN A 213 5.64 1.82 -7.87
N ALA A 214 4.53 2.12 -7.22
CA ALA A 214 3.38 2.76 -7.86
C ALA A 214 3.71 4.16 -8.46
N ASP A 215 4.71 4.86 -7.89
CA ASP A 215 5.18 6.16 -8.41
C ASP A 215 6.18 6.04 -9.59
N GLY A 216 6.43 4.82 -10.04
CA GLY A 216 7.32 4.53 -11.16
C GLY A 216 8.78 4.28 -10.80
N ARG A 217 9.20 4.59 -9.57
CA ARG A 217 10.55 4.29 -9.08
C ARG A 217 10.76 2.79 -8.90
N TRP A 218 12.00 2.37 -8.88
CA TRP A 218 12.40 1.01 -8.57
C TRP A 218 13.02 0.96 -7.18
N THR A 219 12.66 -0.05 -6.40
CA THR A 219 13.23 -0.29 -5.07
C THR A 219 13.85 -1.66 -5.03
N THR A 220 15.09 -1.74 -4.58
CA THR A 220 15.77 -3.02 -4.42
C THR A 220 15.29 -3.77 -3.19
N LEU A 221 15.16 -5.08 -3.32
CA LEU A 221 14.78 -5.98 -2.25
C LEU A 221 15.97 -6.35 -1.37
N PRO A 222 15.77 -6.53 -0.05
CA PRO A 222 16.85 -6.88 0.87
C PRO A 222 17.15 -8.39 0.86
N LEU A 223 17.24 -9.00 -0.32
CA LEU A 223 17.55 -10.43 -0.43
C LEU A 223 19.06 -10.68 -0.26
N PRO A 224 19.47 -11.73 0.48
CA PRO A 224 18.62 -12.72 1.16
C PRO A 224 18.15 -12.33 2.58
N GLU A 225 18.45 -11.12 3.06
CA GLU A 225 18.17 -10.64 4.41
C GLU A 225 16.72 -10.14 4.52
N ILE A 226 15.75 -11.07 4.44
CA ILE A 226 14.33 -10.74 4.54
C ILE A 226 13.99 -10.37 5.99
N PHE A 227 13.19 -9.32 6.16
CA PHE A 227 12.66 -8.92 7.48
C PHE A 227 11.15 -8.61 7.35
N GLY A 228 10.40 -8.65 8.46
CA GLY A 228 8.95 -8.64 8.49
C GLY A 228 8.25 -7.66 7.54
N ALA A 229 8.74 -6.41 7.39
CA ALA A 229 8.14 -5.44 6.47
C ALA A 229 8.36 -5.80 4.99
N SER A 230 9.43 -6.54 4.65
CA SER A 230 9.76 -6.94 3.27
C SER A 230 9.29 -8.35 2.92
N GLU A 231 8.76 -9.12 3.87
CA GLU A 231 8.36 -10.52 3.69
C GLU A 231 7.39 -10.69 2.52
N GLY A 232 6.31 -9.93 2.51
CA GLY A 232 5.26 -10.04 1.49
C GLY A 232 5.77 -9.81 0.07
N ILE A 233 6.49 -8.71 -0.17
CA ILE A 233 7.02 -8.40 -1.50
C ILE A 233 8.17 -9.35 -1.88
N SER A 234 8.96 -9.82 -0.92
CA SER A 234 10.04 -10.79 -1.16
C SER A 234 9.48 -12.13 -1.64
N LEU A 235 8.42 -12.65 -1.00
CA LEU A 235 7.80 -13.91 -1.43
C LEU A 235 7.16 -13.76 -2.82
N ARG A 236 6.42 -12.68 -3.09
CA ARG A 236 5.83 -12.38 -4.41
C ARG A 236 6.91 -12.36 -5.50
N TYR A 237 8.03 -11.69 -5.21
CA TYR A 237 9.19 -11.64 -6.10
C TYR A 237 9.79 -13.03 -6.35
N LEU A 238 10.06 -13.79 -5.28
CA LEU A 238 10.68 -15.11 -5.38
C LEU A 238 9.82 -16.06 -6.22
N LYS A 239 8.51 -16.09 -5.98
CA LYS A 239 7.57 -16.91 -6.76
C LYS A 239 7.49 -16.52 -8.22
N ALA A 240 7.56 -15.24 -8.54
CA ALA A 240 7.51 -14.77 -9.93
C ALA A 240 8.82 -14.98 -10.68
N CYS A 241 9.96 -14.85 -9.99
CA CYS A 241 11.29 -14.96 -10.62
C CYS A 241 11.84 -16.39 -10.66
N HIS A 242 11.40 -17.28 -9.80
CA HIS A 242 11.92 -18.64 -9.65
C HIS A 242 10.80 -19.68 -9.62
N ALA A 243 10.88 -20.66 -10.49
CA ALA A 243 9.92 -21.76 -10.53
C ALA A 243 10.10 -22.70 -9.32
N GLY A 244 8.99 -23.21 -8.77
CA GLY A 244 9.01 -24.24 -7.73
C GLY A 244 9.37 -23.75 -6.33
N VAL A 245 9.37 -22.46 -6.10
CA VAL A 245 9.62 -21.85 -4.79
C VAL A 245 8.46 -22.12 -3.84
N GLY A 246 8.77 -22.53 -2.59
CA GLY A 246 7.80 -22.73 -1.51
C GLY A 246 7.13 -21.42 -1.03
N ASP A 247 6.30 -21.54 0.02
CA ASP A 247 5.53 -20.41 0.57
C ASP A 247 6.23 -19.70 1.74
N ASP A 248 7.32 -20.26 2.23
CA ASP A 248 8.19 -19.60 3.21
C ASP A 248 9.31 -18.83 2.48
N PRO A 249 9.33 -17.48 2.52
CA PRO A 249 10.32 -16.70 1.82
C PRO A 249 11.74 -16.87 2.37
N TYR A 250 11.88 -17.23 3.64
CA TYR A 250 13.19 -17.43 4.29
C TYR A 250 13.84 -18.74 3.84
N GLU A 251 13.02 -19.78 3.67
CA GLU A 251 13.49 -21.04 3.07
C GLU A 251 13.66 -20.91 1.56
N ALA A 252 12.71 -20.23 0.90
CA ALA A 252 12.68 -20.07 -0.54
C ALA A 252 13.91 -19.33 -1.09
N VAL A 253 14.48 -18.37 -0.37
CA VAL A 253 15.65 -17.60 -0.80
C VAL A 253 16.94 -18.41 -0.71
N ALA A 254 16.98 -19.47 0.09
CA ALA A 254 18.15 -20.29 0.27
C ALA A 254 18.58 -20.99 -1.04
N GLY A 255 19.85 -20.93 -1.36
CA GLY A 255 20.40 -21.60 -2.55
C GLY A 255 20.13 -20.90 -3.88
N LEU A 256 19.42 -19.76 -3.93
CA LEU A 256 19.15 -19.02 -5.16
C LEU A 256 20.26 -18.07 -5.59
N GLY A 257 21.34 -18.00 -4.82
CA GLY A 257 22.54 -17.23 -5.18
C GLY A 257 22.47 -15.74 -4.88
N TYR A 258 21.45 -15.27 -4.15
CA TYR A 258 21.39 -13.90 -3.67
C TYR A 258 22.53 -13.62 -2.67
N ARG A 259 23.05 -12.41 -2.72
CA ARG A 259 24.07 -11.94 -1.80
C ARG A 259 23.63 -10.63 -1.18
N ALA A 260 23.72 -10.54 0.14
CA ALA A 260 23.53 -9.28 0.84
C ALA A 260 24.44 -8.20 0.23
N GLY A 261 23.87 -7.07 -0.09
CA GLY A 261 24.58 -5.99 -0.74
C GLY A 261 24.22 -4.62 -0.20
N PRO A 262 25.08 -3.61 -0.40
CA PRO A 262 24.84 -2.24 0.09
C PRO A 262 23.66 -1.54 -0.59
N GLN A 263 23.06 -2.17 -1.57
CA GLN A 263 21.95 -1.63 -2.36
C GLN A 263 20.57 -2.03 -1.84
N ALA A 264 20.48 -2.88 -0.78
CA ALA A 264 19.19 -3.33 -0.23
C ALA A 264 18.34 -2.14 0.25
N GLY A 265 17.07 -2.10 -0.19
CA GLY A 265 16.12 -1.03 0.15
C GLY A 265 16.42 0.32 -0.52
N ARG A 266 17.30 0.38 -1.51
CA ARG A 266 17.64 1.62 -2.22
C ARG A 266 16.64 1.88 -3.34
N ASP A 267 16.26 3.16 -3.49
CA ASP A 267 15.40 3.64 -4.57
C ASP A 267 16.22 4.15 -5.78
N PHE A 268 15.68 3.87 -6.97
CA PHE A 268 16.19 4.34 -8.26
C PHE A 268 15.06 5.05 -9.01
N PRO A 269 15.32 6.17 -9.68
CA PRO A 269 14.28 6.96 -10.34
C PRO A 269 13.59 6.22 -11.49
N ASP A 270 14.33 5.36 -12.18
CA ASP A 270 13.89 4.59 -13.35
C ASP A 270 14.66 3.28 -13.50
N PHE A 271 14.33 2.52 -14.55
CA PHE A 271 14.97 1.25 -14.82
C PHE A 271 16.41 1.38 -15.30
N ASP A 272 16.71 2.43 -16.08
CA ASP A 272 18.07 2.66 -16.60
C ASP A 272 19.03 2.97 -15.44
N ALA A 273 18.60 3.76 -14.46
CA ALA A 273 19.36 3.99 -13.24
C ALA A 273 19.54 2.72 -12.39
N LEU A 274 18.52 1.85 -12.33
CA LEU A 274 18.60 0.57 -11.62
C LEU A 274 19.67 -0.34 -12.20
N VAL A 275 19.82 -0.41 -13.53
CA VAL A 275 20.74 -1.32 -14.20
C VAL A 275 22.07 -0.67 -14.59
N ALA A 276 22.27 0.58 -14.21
CA ALA A 276 23.56 1.27 -14.37
C ALA A 276 24.65 0.60 -13.50
N PRO A 277 25.94 0.67 -13.94
CA PRO A 277 27.10 0.11 -13.23
C PRO A 277 27.24 0.54 -11.77
#